data_e0f5310ef9e6421e9e202cd720a3be5e
#
_entry.id   e0f5310ef9e6421e9e202cd720a3be5e
#
_cell.length_a   1.000
_cell.length_b   1.000
_cell.length_c   1.000
_cell.angle_alpha   90.00
_cell.angle_beta   90.00
_cell.angle_gamma   90.00
#
_symmetry.space_group_name_H-M   'P 1'
#
loop_
_entity.id
_entity.type
_entity.pdbx_description
1 polymer ?
#
loop_
_entity_poly.entity_id
_entity_poly.type
_entity_poly.pdbx_seq_one_letter_code
_entity_poly.pdbx_strand_id
1 'polypeptide(L)'
;MRWIAILFDRIHTDFALTSGVHTAEDMVKAIMAGSSVAMAASELVKNGIARAKPMLEEFARWMDDYDYKSVHQMRGVLSQRSVAEPAAFERANYMKALTLYDNRIMYTK
;
A
#
# COMPACT_ATOMS: atom_id res chain seq x y z
N MET A 1 5.49 1.16 -0.48
CA MET A 1 4.33 1.52 0.38
C MET A 1 4.70 2.41 1.57
N ARG A 2 5.73 2.07 2.33
CA ARG A 2 6.12 2.87 3.50
C ARG A 2 6.51 4.31 3.18
N TRP A 3 7.20 4.53 2.07
CA TRP A 3 7.58 5.89 1.66
C TRP A 3 6.38 6.73 1.27
N ILE A 4 5.35 6.13 0.67
CA ILE A 4 4.09 6.82 0.38
C ILE A 4 3.45 7.27 1.69
N ALA A 5 3.42 6.41 2.71
CA ALA A 5 2.86 6.76 4.02
C ALA A 5 3.62 7.92 4.68
N ILE A 6 4.93 7.99 4.51
CA ILE A 6 5.77 9.06 5.05
C ILE A 6 5.57 10.36 4.27
N LEU A 7 5.51 10.29 2.94
CA LEU A 7 5.51 11.46 2.08
C LEU A 7 4.12 12.05 1.82
N PHE A 8 3.06 11.33 2.15
CA PHE A 8 1.69 11.70 1.78
C PHE A 8 1.31 13.14 2.15
N ASP A 9 1.70 13.58 3.33
CA ASP A 9 1.38 14.93 3.82
C ASP A 9 2.48 15.96 3.55
N ARG A 10 3.69 15.51 3.22
CA ARG A 10 4.84 16.38 3.02
C ARG A 10 4.95 16.90 1.59
N ILE A 11 4.46 16.14 0.63
CA ILE A 11 4.54 16.45 -0.79
C ILE A 11 3.13 16.45 -1.37
N HIS A 12 2.71 17.60 -1.92
CA HIS A 12 1.40 17.76 -2.55
C HIS A 12 1.44 17.21 -3.98
N THR A 13 1.30 15.91 -4.12
CA THR A 13 1.25 15.23 -5.41
C THR A 13 0.45 13.94 -5.28
N ASP A 14 0.12 13.34 -6.40
CA ASP A 14 -0.48 12.02 -6.41
C ASP A 14 0.61 10.95 -6.39
N PHE A 15 0.36 9.86 -5.67
CA PHE A 15 1.27 8.73 -5.59
C PHE A 15 0.65 7.52 -6.27
N ALA A 16 1.47 6.78 -7.01
CA ALA A 16 1.08 5.50 -7.58
C ALA A 16 2.03 4.43 -7.04
N LEU A 17 1.46 3.41 -6.39
CA LEU A 17 2.23 2.28 -5.91
C LEU A 17 2.28 1.21 -7.00
N THR A 18 3.49 0.80 -7.35
CA THR A 18 3.72 -0.36 -8.19
C THR A 18 4.61 -1.35 -7.45
N SER A 19 4.58 -2.62 -7.88
CA SER A 19 5.34 -3.70 -7.23
C SER A 19 4.74 -4.11 -5.89
N GLY A 20 4.59 -5.41 -5.70
CA GLY A 20 4.06 -5.98 -4.46
C GLY A 20 2.54 -5.95 -4.33
N VAL A 21 1.80 -5.51 -5.33
CA VAL A 21 0.33 -5.51 -5.31
C VAL A 21 -0.17 -6.78 -5.99
N HIS A 22 -0.59 -7.75 -5.19
CA HIS A 22 -1.03 -9.07 -5.69
C HIS A 22 -2.47 -9.41 -5.28
N THR A 23 -3.02 -8.74 -4.28
CA THR A 23 -4.34 -9.00 -3.74
C THR A 23 -5.12 -7.72 -3.53
N ALA A 24 -6.42 -7.83 -3.29
CA ALA A 24 -7.26 -6.69 -2.92
C ALA A 24 -6.79 -6.07 -1.60
N GLU A 25 -6.30 -6.86 -0.66
CA GLU A 25 -5.75 -6.37 0.60
C GLU A 25 -4.53 -5.48 0.37
N ASP A 26 -3.66 -5.85 -0.57
CA ASP A 26 -2.51 -5.01 -0.94
C ASP A 26 -2.97 -3.67 -1.52
N MET A 27 -4.03 -3.68 -2.32
CA MET A 27 -4.63 -2.46 -2.86
C MET A 27 -5.16 -1.56 -1.74
N VAL A 28 -5.85 -2.15 -0.78
CA VAL A 28 -6.37 -1.44 0.40
C VAL A 28 -5.21 -0.77 1.15
N LYS A 29 -4.17 -1.51 1.44
CA LYS A 29 -2.99 -0.99 2.15
C LYS A 29 -2.35 0.17 1.40
N ALA A 30 -2.23 0.06 0.08
CA ALA A 30 -1.66 1.12 -0.75
C ALA A 30 -2.46 2.42 -0.66
N ILE A 31 -3.77 2.34 -0.78
CA ILE A 31 -4.67 3.50 -0.71
C ILE A 31 -4.65 4.11 0.70
N MET A 32 -4.73 3.28 1.73
CA MET A 32 -4.71 3.74 3.12
C MET A 32 -3.38 4.42 3.47
N ALA A 33 -2.28 4.00 2.87
CA ALA A 33 -0.99 4.66 3.05
C ALA A 33 -0.93 6.05 2.38
N GLY A 34 -1.76 6.28 1.37
CA GLY A 34 -1.83 7.58 0.69
C GLY A 34 -1.71 7.52 -0.83
N SER A 35 -1.63 6.33 -1.41
CA SER A 35 -1.56 6.18 -2.86
C SER A 35 -2.89 6.55 -3.51
N SER A 36 -2.81 7.23 -4.65
CA SER A 36 -4.00 7.52 -5.48
C SER A 36 -4.34 6.33 -6.37
N VAL A 37 -3.33 5.55 -6.73
CA VAL A 37 -3.44 4.42 -7.66
C VAL A 37 -2.59 3.27 -7.14
N ALA A 38 -3.11 2.06 -7.22
CA ALA A 38 -2.35 0.82 -6.99
C ALA A 38 -2.21 0.10 -8.33
N MET A 39 -0.98 -0.25 -8.71
CA MET A 39 -0.67 -0.90 -9.98
C MET A 39 -0.29 -2.36 -9.75
N ALA A 40 -0.96 -3.27 -10.43
CA ALA A 40 -0.83 -4.71 -10.21
C ALA A 40 -0.35 -5.47 -11.46
N ALA A 41 0.63 -4.93 -12.18
CA ALA A 41 1.09 -5.48 -13.45
C ALA A 41 1.57 -6.93 -13.33
N SER A 42 2.42 -7.24 -12.37
CA SER A 42 2.97 -8.59 -12.21
C SER A 42 1.91 -9.63 -11.88
N GLU A 43 0.90 -9.27 -11.09
CA GLU A 43 -0.22 -10.16 -10.79
C GLU A 43 -1.02 -10.51 -12.05
N LEU A 44 -1.29 -9.52 -12.89
CA LEU A 44 -2.03 -9.72 -14.13
C LEU A 44 -1.22 -10.52 -15.15
N VAL A 45 0.09 -10.32 -15.21
CA VAL A 45 0.98 -11.12 -16.08
C VAL A 45 0.98 -12.58 -15.62
N LYS A 46 1.07 -12.83 -14.33
CA LYS A 46 1.15 -14.18 -13.76
C LYS A 46 -0.17 -14.94 -13.86
N ASN A 47 -1.29 -14.29 -13.55
CA ASN A 47 -2.61 -14.93 -13.41
C ASN A 47 -3.63 -14.52 -14.48
N GLY A 48 -3.24 -13.70 -15.46
CA GLY A 48 -4.08 -13.26 -16.56
C GLY A 48 -4.89 -12.01 -16.23
N ILE A 49 -5.36 -11.33 -17.28
CA ILE A 49 -6.16 -10.09 -17.16
C ILE A 49 -7.47 -10.33 -16.42
N ALA A 50 -8.05 -11.52 -16.53
CA ALA A 50 -9.28 -11.88 -15.83
C ALA A 50 -9.18 -11.75 -14.30
N ARG A 51 -7.98 -11.74 -13.74
CA ARG A 51 -7.75 -11.56 -12.31
C ARG A 51 -8.18 -10.18 -11.81
N ALA A 52 -8.20 -9.16 -12.66
CA ALA A 52 -8.56 -7.79 -12.29
C ALA A 52 -9.97 -7.68 -11.72
N LYS A 53 -10.94 -8.38 -12.32
CA LYS A 53 -12.35 -8.32 -11.88
C LYS A 53 -12.54 -8.85 -10.45
N PRO A 54 -12.04 -10.06 -10.09
CA PRO A 54 -12.11 -10.55 -8.71
C PRO A 54 -11.42 -9.63 -7.71
N MET A 55 -10.28 -9.04 -8.07
CA MET A 55 -9.57 -8.11 -7.19
C MET A 55 -10.41 -6.87 -6.88
N LEU A 56 -11.07 -6.30 -7.89
CA LEU A 56 -11.93 -5.13 -7.71
C LEU A 56 -13.18 -5.47 -6.90
N GLU A 57 -13.76 -6.65 -7.11
CA GLU A 57 -14.92 -7.11 -6.35
C GLU A 57 -14.57 -7.31 -4.86
N GLU A 58 -13.42 -7.91 -4.57
CA GLU A 58 -12.94 -8.08 -3.19
C GLU A 58 -12.63 -6.72 -2.55
N PHE A 59 -12.06 -5.80 -3.31
CA PHE A 59 -11.80 -4.45 -2.84
C PHE A 59 -13.10 -3.73 -2.46
N ALA A 60 -14.11 -3.81 -3.32
CA ALA A 60 -15.42 -3.21 -3.06
C ALA A 60 -16.09 -3.82 -1.83
N ARG A 61 -16.01 -5.14 -1.66
CA ARG A 61 -16.54 -5.83 -0.46
C ARG A 61 -15.83 -5.36 0.81
N TRP A 62 -14.50 -5.21 0.74
CA TRP A 62 -13.73 -4.70 1.87
C TRP A 62 -14.21 -3.31 2.28
N MET A 63 -14.43 -2.43 1.30
CA MET A 63 -14.95 -1.09 1.57
C MET A 63 -16.32 -1.13 2.25
N ASP A 64 -17.22 -1.99 1.77
CA ASP A 64 -18.55 -2.15 2.36
C ASP A 64 -18.47 -2.68 3.80
N ASP A 65 -17.60 -3.67 4.05
CA ASP A 65 -17.42 -4.26 5.37
C ASP A 65 -16.91 -3.26 6.41
N TYR A 66 -16.12 -2.28 5.97
CA TYR A 66 -15.54 -1.26 6.85
C TYR A 66 -16.21 0.11 6.71
N ASP A 67 -17.37 0.16 6.06
CA ASP A 67 -18.20 1.38 5.92
C ASP A 67 -17.52 2.54 5.20
N TYR A 68 -16.57 2.28 4.31
CA TYR A 68 -16.02 3.31 3.43
C TYR A 68 -16.90 3.49 2.20
N LYS A 69 -17.36 4.71 1.99
CA LYS A 69 -18.24 5.05 0.86
C LYS A 69 -17.49 5.44 -0.40
N SER A 70 -16.22 5.84 -0.26
CA SER A 70 -15.37 6.20 -1.39
C SER A 70 -13.91 5.89 -1.11
N VAL A 71 -13.14 5.67 -2.18
CA VAL A 71 -11.69 5.50 -2.10
C VAL A 71 -11.03 6.74 -1.50
N HIS A 72 -11.54 7.91 -1.85
CA HIS A 72 -11.03 9.18 -1.34
C HIS A 72 -11.11 9.27 0.18
N GLN A 73 -12.15 8.72 0.78
CA GLN A 73 -12.37 8.72 2.22
C GLN A 73 -11.30 7.91 2.96
N MET A 74 -10.85 6.79 2.39
CA MET A 74 -9.87 5.90 3.03
C MET A 74 -8.42 6.28 2.71
N ARG A 75 -8.20 7.14 1.72
CA ARG A 75 -6.86 7.51 1.27
C ARG A 75 -6.08 8.23 2.38
N GLY A 76 -4.93 7.67 2.73
CA GLY A 76 -4.03 8.32 3.68
C GLY A 76 -4.35 8.11 5.15
N VAL A 77 -5.37 7.30 5.51
CA VAL A 77 -5.73 7.09 6.92
C VAL A 77 -4.63 6.40 7.72
N LEU A 78 -3.74 5.66 7.06
CA LEU A 78 -2.58 5.03 7.67
C LEU A 78 -1.27 5.73 7.31
N SER A 79 -1.33 6.99 6.86
CA SER A 79 -0.13 7.78 6.58
C SER A 79 0.55 8.23 7.88
N GLN A 80 1.80 8.66 7.76
CA GLN A 80 2.56 9.20 8.88
C GLN A 80 1.85 10.37 9.57
N ARG A 81 1.08 11.15 8.82
CA ARG A 81 0.28 12.26 9.35
C ARG A 81 -0.66 11.83 10.49
N SER A 82 -1.14 10.60 10.43
CA SER A 82 -2.13 10.05 11.37
C SER A 82 -1.50 9.38 12.59
N VAL A 83 -0.17 9.32 12.70
CA VAL A 83 0.51 8.73 13.86
C VAL A 83 0.94 9.79 14.85
N ALA A 84 1.00 9.42 16.14
CA ALA A 84 1.32 10.35 17.23
C ALA A 84 2.75 10.86 17.16
N GLU A 85 3.71 10.03 16.71
CA GLU A 85 5.11 10.40 16.63
C GLU A 85 5.68 10.07 15.24
N PRO A 86 5.60 11.03 14.29
CA PRO A 86 6.09 10.81 12.92
C PRO A 86 7.56 10.39 12.84
N ALA A 87 8.42 10.97 13.68
CA ALA A 87 9.86 10.62 13.70
C ALA A 87 10.09 9.17 14.11
N ALA A 88 9.33 8.67 15.09
CA ALA A 88 9.39 7.28 15.51
C ALA A 88 8.90 6.34 14.40
N PHE A 89 7.84 6.72 13.69
CA PHE A 89 7.32 5.98 12.56
C PHE A 89 8.37 5.85 11.45
N GLU A 90 9.04 6.94 11.10
CA GLU A 90 10.11 6.94 10.10
C GLU A 90 11.25 6.00 10.49
N ARG A 91 11.74 6.10 11.74
CA ARG A 91 12.81 5.25 12.23
C ARG A 91 12.44 3.78 12.22
N ALA A 92 11.26 3.44 12.71
CA ALA A 92 10.80 2.05 12.76
C ALA A 92 10.69 1.45 11.35
N ASN A 93 10.17 2.20 10.38
CA ASN A 93 10.05 1.72 9.01
C ASN A 93 11.40 1.62 8.31
N TYR A 94 12.32 2.53 8.58
CA TYR A 94 13.67 2.47 8.05
C TYR A 94 14.42 1.22 8.56
N MET A 95 14.35 0.96 9.87
CA MET A 95 14.96 -0.23 10.46
C MET A 95 14.37 -1.53 9.93
N LYS A 96 13.04 -1.59 9.75
CA LYS A 96 12.38 -2.73 9.14
C LYS A 96 12.86 -2.97 7.70
N ALA A 97 13.06 -1.91 6.95
CA ALA A 97 13.57 -2.01 5.57
C ALA A 97 14.95 -2.63 5.54
N LEU A 98 15.85 -2.19 6.41
CA LEU A 98 17.20 -2.72 6.50
C LEU A 98 17.20 -4.19 6.92
N THR A 99 16.42 -4.53 7.95
CA THR A 99 16.33 -5.91 8.45
C THR A 99 15.78 -6.86 7.38
N LEU A 100 14.73 -6.47 6.66
CA LEU A 100 14.16 -7.29 5.59
C LEU A 100 15.14 -7.47 4.43
N TYR A 101 15.90 -6.44 4.11
CA TYR A 101 16.92 -6.50 3.07
C TYR A 101 18.04 -7.49 3.44
N ASP A 102 18.55 -7.39 4.66
CA ASP A 102 19.59 -8.28 5.16
C ASP A 102 19.12 -9.73 5.16
N ASN A 103 17.92 -9.99 5.65
CA ASN A 103 17.34 -11.33 5.65
C ASN A 103 17.20 -11.89 4.23
N ARG A 104 16.81 -11.05 3.27
CA ARG A 104 16.68 -11.44 1.88
C ARG A 104 18.02 -11.85 1.28
N ILE A 105 19.08 -11.11 1.58
CA ILE A 105 20.44 -11.44 1.14
C ILE A 105 20.90 -12.76 1.72
N MET A 106 20.64 -12.99 3.02
CA MET A 106 21.06 -14.19 3.73
C MET A 106 20.39 -15.46 3.20
N TYR A 107 19.15 -15.38 2.72
CA TYR A 107 18.35 -16.52 2.32
C TYR A 107 18.21 -16.72 0.79
N THR A 108 18.77 -15.84 -0.01
CA THR A 108 18.69 -15.91 -1.48
C THR A 108 19.96 -16.53 -2.13
N LYS A 109 20.52 -17.53 -1.53
CA LYS A 109 21.64 -18.26 -2.17
C LYS A 109 21.12 -19.36 -3.09
#